data_3297acf01403e5c4b2195017d704869b
#
_entry.id   3297acf01403e5c4b2195017d704869b
#
_cell.length_a   1.000
_cell.length_b   1.000
_cell.length_c   1.000
_cell.angle_alpha   90.00
_cell.angle_beta   90.00
_cell.angle_gamma   90.00
#
_symmetry.space_group_name_H-M   'P 1'
#
loop_
_entity.id
_entity.type
_entity.pdbx_description
1 polymer ?
#
loop_
_entity_poly.entity_id
_entity_poly.type
_entity_poly.pdbx_seq_one_letter_code
_entity_poly.pdbx_strand_id
1 'polypeptide(L)'
;DLISERLLTLYEMTQKEFDINLLPLSTSLHFLPPRSYIEKFSFNFKTGQDVDINAFKNRLVENGYLYVDKVLNPGEFAMRGGVIDLYPMGSIVPYRIDFFDNEIDSIRTFHVDTQRSLYPTNKIKLLPARECPLDENGISTFRQNYRERFEGDLAKSNLYKSISKGTPFAGMEWYLPLFFDGMDSIFDYLDKDDLVIQMGDLSKSAESYWSEAESRFRLYAYDAERPILQPKDLLISQDDFFKKIQ
;
A
#
# COMPACT_ATOMS: atom_id res chain seq x y z
N ASP A 1 6.08 -5.63 9.58
CA ASP A 1 6.27 -4.46 8.70
C ASP A 1 4.99 -3.62 8.72
N LEU A 2 5.10 -2.35 9.17
CA LEU A 2 3.96 -1.45 9.34
C LEU A 2 3.18 -1.19 8.04
N ILE A 3 3.87 -1.12 6.88
CA ILE A 3 3.21 -0.95 5.58
C ILE A 3 2.34 -2.17 5.26
N SER A 4 2.87 -3.35 5.51
CA SER A 4 2.18 -4.63 5.32
C SER A 4 0.91 -4.73 6.17
N GLU A 5 0.99 -4.35 7.44
CA GLU A 5 -0.15 -4.34 8.36
C GLU A 5 -1.20 -3.29 7.97
N ARG A 6 -0.77 -2.10 7.53
CA ARG A 6 -1.67 -1.06 7.06
C ARG A 6 -2.43 -1.49 5.80
N LEU A 7 -1.75 -2.04 4.81
CA LEU A 7 -2.39 -2.57 3.59
C LEU A 7 -3.41 -3.67 3.91
N LEU A 8 -3.05 -4.58 4.83
CA LEU A 8 -3.96 -5.62 5.29
C LEU A 8 -5.21 -5.01 5.94
N THR A 9 -5.04 -4.09 6.88
CA THR A 9 -6.16 -3.42 7.57
C THR A 9 -7.07 -2.70 6.58
N LEU A 10 -6.51 -1.91 5.64
CA LEU A 10 -7.29 -1.22 4.62
C LEU A 10 -8.09 -2.20 3.75
N TYR A 11 -7.47 -3.30 3.33
CA TYR A 11 -8.16 -4.34 2.59
C TYR A 11 -9.29 -4.98 3.41
N GLU A 12 -9.04 -5.35 4.65
CA GLU A 12 -10.03 -5.97 5.54
C GLU A 12 -11.21 -5.04 5.84
N MET A 13 -10.97 -3.73 5.91
CA MET A 13 -12.06 -2.73 5.95
C MET A 13 -12.92 -2.78 4.68
N THR A 14 -12.32 -2.89 3.49
CA THR A 14 -13.11 -3.01 2.24
C THR A 14 -13.95 -4.28 2.18
N GLN A 15 -13.53 -5.34 2.88
CA GLN A 15 -14.23 -6.63 2.93
C GLN A 15 -15.19 -6.75 4.12
N LYS A 16 -15.27 -5.72 4.99
CA LYS A 16 -16.07 -5.73 6.24
C LYS A 16 -15.72 -6.92 7.15
N GLU A 17 -14.43 -7.20 7.27
CA GLU A 17 -13.96 -8.29 8.14
C GLU A 17 -14.00 -7.91 9.63
N PHE A 18 -14.29 -6.62 9.96
CA PHE A 18 -14.37 -6.11 11.33
C PHE A 18 -15.74 -5.52 11.65
N ASP A 19 -16.24 -5.81 12.85
CA ASP A 19 -17.46 -5.20 13.39
C ASP A 19 -17.18 -3.82 14.02
N ILE A 20 -15.97 -3.59 14.52
CA ILE A 20 -15.54 -2.36 15.19
C ILE A 20 -14.14 -1.97 14.74
N ASN A 21 -13.98 -0.74 14.28
CA ASN A 21 -12.69 -0.14 13.96
C ASN A 21 -12.36 0.96 14.97
N LEU A 22 -11.21 0.87 15.65
CA LEU A 22 -10.72 1.88 16.57
C LEU A 22 -9.59 2.67 15.91
N LEU A 23 -9.78 3.99 15.80
CA LEU A 23 -8.85 4.87 15.09
C LEU A 23 -8.44 6.05 15.97
N PRO A 24 -7.14 6.29 16.19
CA PRO A 24 -6.68 7.56 16.71
C PRO A 24 -7.03 8.70 15.75
N LEU A 25 -7.39 9.87 16.27
CA LEU A 25 -7.66 11.03 15.45
C LEU A 25 -6.49 11.36 14.51
N SER A 26 -5.26 11.32 15.01
CA SER A 26 -4.07 11.57 14.20
C SER A 26 -4.00 10.68 12.96
N THR A 27 -4.37 9.41 13.09
CA THR A 27 -4.41 8.46 11.97
C THR A 27 -5.53 8.79 11.00
N SER A 28 -6.72 9.15 11.51
CA SER A 28 -7.90 9.44 10.69
C SER A 28 -7.80 10.75 9.88
N LEU A 29 -6.87 11.63 10.23
CA LEU A 29 -6.59 12.85 9.48
C LEU A 29 -5.71 12.62 8.25
N HIS A 30 -4.98 11.51 8.16
CA HIS A 30 -4.13 11.25 7.00
C HIS A 30 -4.92 10.80 5.78
N PHE A 31 -4.49 11.30 4.62
CA PHE A 31 -4.91 10.71 3.35
C PHE A 31 -4.33 9.30 3.18
N LEU A 32 -5.12 8.47 2.53
CA LEU A 32 -4.85 7.06 2.26
C LEU A 32 -4.80 6.81 0.74
N PRO A 33 -4.20 5.71 0.30
CA PRO A 33 -4.35 5.28 -1.09
C PRO A 33 -5.83 5.20 -1.45
N PRO A 34 -6.23 5.43 -2.71
CA PRO A 34 -7.62 5.24 -3.12
C PRO A 34 -8.10 3.82 -2.79
N ARG A 35 -9.31 3.69 -2.22
CA ARG A 35 -9.95 2.39 -1.96
C ARG A 35 -9.94 1.51 -3.21
N SER A 36 -10.20 2.11 -4.37
CA SER A 36 -10.16 1.43 -5.67
C SER A 36 -8.79 0.81 -6.01
N TYR A 37 -7.70 1.43 -5.56
CA TYR A 37 -6.36 0.87 -5.71
C TYR A 37 -6.19 -0.40 -4.88
N ILE A 38 -6.58 -0.36 -3.61
CA ILE A 38 -6.51 -1.54 -2.72
C ILE A 38 -7.38 -2.67 -3.29
N GLU A 39 -8.62 -2.40 -3.70
CA GLU A 39 -9.53 -3.39 -4.26
C GLU A 39 -9.01 -3.98 -5.58
N LYS A 40 -8.48 -3.13 -6.49
CA LYS A 40 -7.96 -3.55 -7.80
C LYS A 40 -6.76 -4.48 -7.68
N PHE A 41 -5.87 -4.23 -6.73
CA PHE A 41 -4.60 -4.95 -6.58
C PHE A 41 -4.61 -6.02 -5.48
N SER A 42 -5.79 -6.31 -4.90
CA SER A 42 -5.97 -7.38 -3.94
C SER A 42 -6.72 -8.55 -4.57
N PHE A 43 -6.20 -9.76 -4.40
CA PHE A 43 -6.74 -10.98 -5.01
C PHE A 43 -6.73 -12.13 -4.03
N ASN A 44 -7.68 -13.05 -4.21
CA ASN A 44 -7.69 -14.34 -3.53
C ASN A 44 -7.46 -15.45 -4.54
N PHE A 45 -6.53 -16.33 -4.26
CA PHE A 45 -6.29 -17.54 -5.02
C PHE A 45 -6.59 -18.77 -4.18
N LYS A 46 -7.09 -19.82 -4.81
CA LYS A 46 -7.45 -21.09 -4.14
C LYS A 46 -7.02 -22.29 -4.95
N THR A 47 -6.80 -23.41 -4.27
CA THR A 47 -6.57 -24.71 -4.90
C THR A 47 -7.72 -25.07 -5.83
N GLY A 48 -7.42 -25.66 -6.98
CA GLY A 48 -8.36 -26.00 -8.03
C GLY A 48 -8.78 -24.81 -8.92
N GLN A 49 -8.16 -23.65 -8.76
CA GLN A 49 -8.44 -22.49 -9.61
C GLN A 49 -7.61 -22.56 -10.89
N ASP A 50 -8.25 -22.35 -12.03
CA ASP A 50 -7.59 -22.21 -13.33
C ASP A 50 -6.98 -20.82 -13.44
N VAL A 51 -5.66 -20.75 -13.54
CA VAL A 51 -4.88 -19.52 -13.65
C VAL A 51 -3.64 -19.78 -14.48
N ASP A 52 -3.53 -19.13 -15.64
CA ASP A 52 -2.29 -19.17 -16.42
C ASP A 52 -1.10 -18.67 -15.58
N ILE A 53 -0.04 -19.48 -15.49
CA ILE A 53 1.11 -19.21 -14.63
C ILE A 53 1.87 -17.95 -15.04
N ASN A 54 1.91 -17.61 -16.34
CA ASN A 54 2.55 -16.40 -16.82
C ASN A 54 1.70 -15.17 -16.51
N ALA A 55 0.39 -15.28 -16.67
CA ALA A 55 -0.55 -14.24 -16.25
C ALA A 55 -0.44 -13.99 -14.74
N PHE A 56 -0.31 -15.05 -13.93
CA PHE A 56 -0.10 -14.92 -12.49
C PHE A 56 1.22 -14.19 -12.18
N LYS A 57 2.32 -14.57 -12.84
CA LYS A 57 3.62 -13.89 -12.71
C LYS A 57 3.52 -12.40 -13.06
N ASN A 58 2.90 -12.07 -14.20
CA ASN A 58 2.73 -10.67 -14.62
C ASN A 58 1.93 -9.88 -13.58
N ARG A 59 0.88 -10.46 -13.06
CA ARG A 59 0.06 -9.86 -12.00
C ARG A 59 0.86 -9.59 -10.71
N LEU A 60 1.77 -10.48 -10.32
CA LEU A 60 2.68 -10.25 -9.19
C LEU A 60 3.60 -9.05 -9.45
N VAL A 61 4.18 -8.95 -10.65
CA VAL A 61 5.03 -7.82 -11.04
C VAL A 61 4.24 -6.51 -11.05
N GLU A 62 3.05 -6.49 -11.64
CA GLU A 62 2.14 -5.32 -11.65
C GLU A 62 1.73 -4.89 -10.25
N ASN A 63 1.56 -5.84 -9.33
CA ASN A 63 1.30 -5.60 -7.91
C ASN A 63 2.53 -5.11 -7.13
N GLY A 64 3.69 -4.97 -7.78
CA GLY A 64 4.91 -4.47 -7.18
C GLY A 64 5.76 -5.51 -6.44
N TYR A 65 5.44 -6.82 -6.59
CA TYR A 65 6.25 -7.89 -6.03
C TYR A 65 7.59 -8.00 -6.74
N LEU A 66 8.64 -8.23 -5.96
CA LEU A 66 10.00 -8.36 -6.46
C LEU A 66 10.29 -9.82 -6.86
N TYR A 67 10.70 -10.03 -8.11
CA TYR A 67 11.20 -11.34 -8.55
C TYR A 67 12.61 -11.57 -8.02
N VAL A 68 12.79 -12.68 -7.29
CA VAL A 68 14.05 -13.05 -6.64
C VAL A 68 14.39 -14.53 -6.89
N ASP A 69 15.65 -14.91 -6.67
CA ASP A 69 16.05 -16.34 -6.75
C ASP A 69 15.56 -17.14 -5.53
N LYS A 70 15.47 -16.51 -4.37
CA LYS A 70 15.04 -17.12 -3.11
C LYS A 70 14.19 -16.14 -2.32
N VAL A 71 12.98 -16.54 -2.00
CA VAL A 71 12.02 -15.72 -1.21
C VAL A 71 12.42 -15.72 0.26
N LEU A 72 12.62 -14.53 0.81
CA LEU A 72 13.04 -14.31 2.20
C LEU A 72 12.12 -13.30 2.92
N ASN A 73 11.57 -12.32 2.20
CA ASN A 73 10.84 -11.19 2.79
C ASN A 73 9.43 -11.04 2.17
N PRO A 74 8.48 -10.45 2.89
CA PRO A 74 7.20 -10.04 2.30
C PRO A 74 7.40 -9.16 1.06
N GLY A 75 6.55 -9.35 0.04
CA GLY A 75 6.65 -8.64 -1.24
C GLY A 75 7.62 -9.30 -2.23
N GLU A 76 8.17 -10.47 -1.93
CA GLU A 76 9.04 -11.22 -2.84
C GLU A 76 8.33 -12.44 -3.44
N PHE A 77 8.73 -12.82 -4.66
CA PHE A 77 8.34 -14.08 -5.27
C PHE A 77 9.48 -14.68 -6.11
N ALA A 78 9.47 -16.01 -6.24
CA ALA A 78 10.37 -16.76 -7.09
C ALA A 78 9.58 -17.77 -7.91
N MET A 79 10.06 -18.11 -9.12
CA MET A 79 9.41 -19.07 -10.00
C MET A 79 10.41 -20.09 -10.50
N ARG A 80 10.06 -21.37 -10.41
CA ARG A 80 10.88 -22.50 -10.86
C ARG A 80 10.00 -23.57 -11.51
N GLY A 81 9.97 -23.56 -12.85
CA GLY A 81 9.05 -24.44 -13.58
C GLY A 81 7.60 -24.13 -13.24
N GLY A 82 6.83 -25.13 -12.85
CA GLY A 82 5.44 -25.00 -12.42
C GLY A 82 5.26 -24.64 -10.94
N VAL A 83 6.29 -24.11 -10.25
CA VAL A 83 6.23 -23.75 -8.82
C VAL A 83 6.49 -22.27 -8.63
N ILE A 84 5.62 -21.62 -7.89
CA ILE A 84 5.80 -20.23 -7.45
C ILE A 84 5.93 -20.19 -5.93
N ASP A 85 7.05 -19.72 -5.44
CA ASP A 85 7.26 -19.33 -4.06
C ASP A 85 6.89 -17.84 -3.92
N LEU A 86 6.05 -17.50 -2.95
CA LEU A 86 5.50 -16.16 -2.77
C LEU A 86 5.40 -15.82 -1.29
N TYR A 87 5.85 -14.61 -0.91
CA TYR A 87 5.61 -14.07 0.42
C TYR A 87 4.66 -12.86 0.31
N PRO A 88 3.34 -13.08 0.48
CA PRO A 88 2.38 -11.99 0.36
C PRO A 88 2.56 -10.92 1.43
N MET A 89 2.29 -9.66 1.07
CA MET A 89 2.10 -8.61 2.06
C MET A 89 0.90 -8.94 2.95
N GLY A 90 0.97 -8.60 4.23
CA GLY A 90 -0.04 -8.94 5.24
C GLY A 90 0.02 -10.39 5.73
N SER A 91 0.87 -11.25 5.15
CA SER A 91 1.05 -12.63 5.62
C SER A 91 2.23 -12.75 6.60
N ILE A 92 2.07 -13.60 7.60
CA ILE A 92 3.15 -13.95 8.54
C ILE A 92 4.03 -15.10 8.05
N VAL A 93 3.63 -15.78 6.97
CA VAL A 93 4.34 -16.92 6.39
C VAL A 93 4.33 -16.84 4.87
N PRO A 94 5.38 -17.34 4.20
CA PRO A 94 5.38 -17.48 2.74
C PRO A 94 4.66 -18.75 2.30
N TYR A 95 4.27 -18.76 1.02
CA TYR A 95 3.55 -19.86 0.37
C TYR A 95 4.29 -20.38 -0.84
N ARG A 96 4.20 -21.68 -1.04
CA ARG A 96 4.58 -22.39 -2.25
C ARG A 96 3.34 -22.86 -2.97
N ILE A 97 3.19 -22.45 -4.22
CA ILE A 97 2.05 -22.74 -5.09
C ILE A 97 2.56 -23.65 -6.19
N ASP A 98 2.05 -24.86 -6.24
CA ASP A 98 2.34 -25.80 -7.32
C ASP A 98 1.24 -25.70 -8.37
N PHE A 99 1.64 -25.59 -9.62
CA PHE A 99 0.75 -25.60 -10.78
C PHE A 99 0.88 -26.90 -11.54
N PHE A 100 -0.27 -27.46 -11.91
CA PHE A 100 -0.37 -28.51 -12.90
C PHE A 100 -1.07 -27.93 -14.14
N ASP A 101 -0.32 -27.75 -15.24
CA ASP A 101 -0.72 -26.95 -16.38
C ASP A 101 -1.14 -25.54 -15.94
N ASN A 102 -2.42 -25.19 -16.09
CA ASN A 102 -2.98 -23.90 -15.70
C ASN A 102 -3.80 -23.95 -14.39
N GLU A 103 -3.77 -25.07 -13.68
CA GLU A 103 -4.51 -25.22 -12.42
C GLU A 103 -3.58 -25.10 -11.23
N ILE A 104 -4.02 -24.40 -10.18
CA ILE A 104 -3.36 -24.41 -8.89
C ILE A 104 -3.64 -25.78 -8.24
N ASP A 105 -2.67 -26.68 -8.33
CA ASP A 105 -2.77 -28.05 -7.81
C ASP A 105 -2.69 -28.05 -6.29
N SER A 106 -1.72 -27.36 -5.72
CA SER A 106 -1.58 -27.28 -4.27
C SER A 106 -0.98 -25.97 -3.80
N ILE A 107 -1.33 -25.56 -2.58
CA ILE A 107 -0.77 -24.41 -1.89
C ILE A 107 -0.27 -24.89 -0.52
N ARG A 108 0.97 -24.57 -0.18
CA ARG A 108 1.59 -24.92 1.11
C ARG A 108 2.36 -23.75 1.67
N THR A 109 2.39 -23.58 2.98
CA THR A 109 3.36 -22.70 3.61
C THR A 109 4.75 -23.31 3.54
N PHE A 110 5.80 -22.48 3.67
CA PHE A 110 7.16 -22.99 3.78
C PHE A 110 7.98 -22.16 4.78
N HIS A 111 9.09 -22.73 5.24
CA HIS A 111 9.99 -22.07 6.16
C HIS A 111 11.04 -21.25 5.39
N VAL A 112 11.18 -19.98 5.73
CA VAL A 112 12.05 -19.02 5.02
C VAL A 112 13.51 -19.50 4.94
N ASP A 113 14.09 -19.91 6.06
CA ASP A 113 15.52 -20.27 6.10
C ASP A 113 15.80 -21.60 5.41
N THR A 114 14.99 -22.62 5.69
CA THR A 114 15.22 -23.98 5.17
C THR A 114 14.60 -24.22 3.81
N GLN A 115 13.66 -23.36 3.37
CA GLN A 115 12.90 -23.47 2.12
C GLN A 115 12.06 -24.77 2.02
N ARG A 116 11.83 -25.45 3.14
CA ARG A 116 11.04 -26.66 3.19
C ARG A 116 9.55 -26.33 3.34
N SER A 117 8.73 -26.99 2.53
CA SER A 117 7.26 -26.91 2.66
C SER A 117 6.81 -27.44 4.03
N LEU A 118 5.78 -26.81 4.59
CA LEU A 118 5.26 -27.12 5.92
C LEU A 118 3.80 -27.60 5.83
N TYR A 119 2.84 -26.69 5.91
CA TYR A 119 1.43 -27.01 6.05
C TYR A 119 0.65 -26.69 4.78
N PRO A 120 -0.30 -27.54 4.36
CA PRO A 120 -1.19 -27.23 3.27
C PRO A 120 -2.19 -26.13 3.67
N THR A 121 -2.60 -25.33 2.69
CA THR A 121 -3.70 -24.39 2.79
C THR A 121 -4.52 -24.41 1.50
N ASN A 122 -5.78 -23.99 1.57
CA ASN A 122 -6.66 -23.99 0.42
C ASN A 122 -6.74 -22.65 -0.31
N LYS A 123 -6.25 -21.58 0.32
CA LYS A 123 -6.33 -20.23 -0.22
C LYS A 123 -5.17 -19.35 0.25
N ILE A 124 -4.85 -18.37 -0.57
CA ILE A 124 -3.95 -17.26 -0.23
C ILE A 124 -4.63 -15.93 -0.58
N LYS A 125 -4.35 -14.92 0.24
CA LYS A 125 -4.71 -13.52 -0.01
C LYS A 125 -3.47 -12.83 -0.56
N LEU A 126 -3.61 -12.14 -1.67
CA LEU A 126 -2.56 -11.32 -2.27
C LEU A 126 -2.98 -9.86 -2.15
N LEU A 127 -2.15 -9.05 -1.51
CA LEU A 127 -2.30 -7.59 -1.40
C LEU A 127 -1.29 -6.90 -2.31
N PRO A 128 -1.45 -5.61 -2.65
CA PRO A 128 -0.40 -4.87 -3.33
C PRO A 128 0.88 -4.89 -2.49
N ALA A 129 2.03 -5.03 -3.13
CA ALA A 129 3.30 -5.08 -2.41
C ALA A 129 3.71 -3.71 -1.85
N ARG A 130 3.05 -2.63 -2.28
CA ARG A 130 3.36 -1.24 -1.92
C ARG A 130 2.09 -0.39 -1.90
N GLU A 131 2.15 0.69 -1.12
CA GLU A 131 1.11 1.71 -1.14
C GLU A 131 1.23 2.65 -2.34
N CYS A 132 2.45 2.82 -2.84
CA CYS A 132 2.75 3.66 -3.99
C CYS A 132 2.95 2.78 -5.22
N PRO A 133 2.11 2.87 -6.26
CA PRO A 133 2.28 2.10 -7.49
C PRO A 133 3.55 2.52 -8.24
N LEU A 134 4.34 1.52 -8.64
CA LEU A 134 5.53 1.71 -9.49
C LEU A 134 5.34 1.11 -10.89
N ASP A 135 4.10 0.97 -11.31
CA ASP A 135 3.75 0.69 -12.70
C ASP A 135 3.90 1.95 -13.58
N GLU A 136 3.74 1.80 -14.88
CA GLU A 136 3.89 2.92 -15.83
C GLU A 136 2.98 4.10 -15.50
N ASN A 137 1.73 3.83 -15.10
CA ASN A 137 0.76 4.86 -14.74
C ASN A 137 1.17 5.59 -13.46
N GLY A 138 1.49 4.86 -12.40
CA GLY A 138 1.92 5.44 -11.12
C GLY A 138 3.20 6.28 -11.28
N ILE A 139 4.18 5.80 -12.05
CA ILE A 139 5.41 6.55 -12.34
C ILE A 139 5.10 7.81 -13.17
N SER A 140 4.21 7.72 -14.15
CA SER A 140 3.81 8.87 -14.98
C SER A 140 3.13 9.94 -14.14
N THR A 141 2.15 9.54 -13.33
CA THR A 141 1.41 10.42 -12.39
C THR A 141 2.37 11.05 -11.38
N PHE A 142 3.27 10.27 -10.79
CA PHE A 142 4.29 10.79 -9.89
C PHE A 142 5.17 11.86 -10.55
N ARG A 143 5.65 11.61 -11.78
CA ARG A 143 6.50 12.57 -12.50
C ARG A 143 5.79 13.89 -12.77
N GLN A 144 4.52 13.81 -13.18
CA GLN A 144 3.70 14.99 -13.42
C GLN A 144 3.48 15.77 -12.13
N ASN A 145 2.94 15.12 -11.10
CA ASN A 145 2.62 15.74 -9.82
C ASN A 145 3.86 16.29 -9.11
N TYR A 146 5.01 15.61 -9.23
CA TYR A 146 6.26 16.09 -8.66
C TYR A 146 6.71 17.41 -9.29
N ARG A 147 6.63 17.53 -10.65
CA ARG A 147 6.99 18.78 -11.36
C ARG A 147 6.06 19.94 -11.07
N GLU A 148 4.79 19.66 -10.84
CA GLU A 148 3.79 20.66 -10.50
C GLU A 148 3.95 21.20 -9.07
N ARG A 149 4.45 20.38 -8.15
CA ARG A 149 4.55 20.73 -6.73
C ARG A 149 5.93 21.23 -6.30
N PHE A 150 6.97 20.81 -6.96
CA PHE A 150 8.33 21.12 -6.57
C PHE A 150 9.08 21.86 -7.67
N GLU A 151 9.58 23.02 -7.31
CA GLU A 151 10.48 23.79 -8.15
C GLU A 151 11.92 23.31 -7.98
N GLY A 152 12.74 23.46 -9.02
CA GLY A 152 14.17 23.16 -8.96
C GLY A 152 14.65 22.12 -9.97
N ASP A 153 15.92 21.73 -9.80
CA ASP A 153 16.58 20.80 -10.71
C ASP A 153 16.25 19.34 -10.35
N LEU A 154 15.41 18.73 -11.16
CA LEU A 154 14.99 17.31 -11.01
C LEU A 154 16.19 16.35 -11.00
N ALA A 155 17.30 16.73 -11.63
CA ALA A 155 18.52 15.90 -11.66
C ALA A 155 19.21 15.83 -10.29
N LYS A 156 18.88 16.70 -9.35
CA LYS A 156 19.40 16.68 -7.97
C LYS A 156 18.57 15.80 -7.05
N SER A 157 17.29 15.57 -7.35
CA SER A 157 16.43 14.75 -6.52
C SER A 157 16.71 13.25 -6.75
N ASN A 158 17.24 12.57 -5.75
CA ASN A 158 17.44 11.12 -5.76
C ASN A 158 16.11 10.37 -5.74
N LEU A 159 15.11 10.88 -5.03
CA LEU A 159 13.74 10.37 -5.04
C LEU A 159 13.17 10.37 -6.46
N TYR A 160 13.17 11.53 -7.14
CA TYR A 160 12.62 11.65 -8.49
C TYR A 160 13.31 10.70 -9.47
N LYS A 161 14.65 10.59 -9.40
CA LYS A 161 15.43 9.68 -10.27
C LYS A 161 15.10 8.22 -10.03
N SER A 162 15.02 7.79 -8.77
CA SER A 162 14.74 6.39 -8.41
C SER A 162 13.34 6.00 -8.85
N ILE A 163 12.32 6.76 -8.46
CA ILE A 163 10.93 6.48 -8.82
C ILE A 163 10.75 6.52 -10.34
N SER A 164 11.37 7.47 -11.03
CA SER A 164 11.31 7.56 -12.50
C SER A 164 11.89 6.35 -13.23
N LYS A 165 12.73 5.56 -12.57
CA LYS A 165 13.29 4.29 -13.08
C LYS A 165 12.50 3.06 -12.60
N GLY A 166 11.39 3.25 -11.89
CA GLY A 166 10.62 2.17 -11.27
C GLY A 166 11.34 1.53 -10.07
N THR A 167 12.34 2.21 -9.52
CA THR A 167 13.10 1.70 -8.37
C THR A 167 12.51 2.27 -7.08
N PRO A 168 12.16 1.40 -6.09
CA PRO A 168 11.71 1.87 -4.78
C PRO A 168 12.73 2.78 -4.12
N PHE A 169 12.23 3.76 -3.39
CA PHE A 169 13.03 4.70 -2.61
C PHE A 169 12.55 4.70 -1.15
N ALA A 170 13.47 4.60 -0.20
CA ALA A 170 13.11 4.62 1.23
C ALA A 170 12.45 5.95 1.60
N GLY A 171 11.27 5.88 2.21
CA GLY A 171 10.47 7.06 2.56
C GLY A 171 9.56 7.55 1.43
N MET A 172 9.42 6.80 0.32
CA MET A 172 8.52 7.18 -0.78
C MET A 172 7.05 7.27 -0.35
N GLU A 173 6.68 6.60 0.71
CA GLU A 173 5.34 6.64 1.32
C GLU A 173 4.93 8.03 1.80
N TRP A 174 5.87 8.89 2.14
CA TRP A 174 5.62 10.30 2.47
C TRP A 174 5.23 11.15 1.27
N TYR A 175 5.41 10.61 0.06
CA TYR A 175 5.04 11.24 -1.21
C TYR A 175 3.85 10.54 -1.87
N LEU A 176 3.10 9.73 -1.11
CA LEU A 176 1.94 8.97 -1.59
C LEU A 176 0.99 9.78 -2.47
N PRO A 177 0.62 11.05 -2.14
CA PRO A 177 -0.25 11.86 -2.98
C PRO A 177 0.26 12.15 -4.39
N LEU A 178 1.55 11.96 -4.64
CA LEU A 178 2.10 12.18 -5.98
C LEU A 178 1.83 11.02 -6.95
N PHE A 179 1.39 9.86 -6.43
CA PHE A 179 1.18 8.65 -7.24
C PHE A 179 -0.25 8.47 -7.73
N PHE A 180 -1.16 9.35 -7.30
CA PHE A 180 -2.59 9.25 -7.61
C PHE A 180 -3.15 10.59 -8.07
N ASP A 181 -4.23 10.56 -8.87
CA ASP A 181 -4.96 11.76 -9.27
C ASP A 181 -5.83 12.32 -8.13
N GLY A 182 -6.12 11.51 -7.14
CA GLY A 182 -6.83 11.87 -5.92
C GLY A 182 -6.53 10.89 -4.80
N MET A 183 -6.68 11.35 -3.57
CA MET A 183 -6.47 10.55 -2.36
C MET A 183 -7.80 10.30 -1.68
N ASP A 184 -7.92 9.17 -1.01
CA ASP A 184 -9.03 8.87 -0.13
C ASP A 184 -8.68 9.19 1.33
N SER A 185 -9.69 9.31 2.15
CA SER A 185 -9.61 9.36 3.60
C SER A 185 -10.15 8.07 4.20
N ILE A 186 -10.00 7.88 5.50
CA ILE A 186 -10.58 6.71 6.17
C ILE A 186 -12.08 6.59 5.97
N PHE A 187 -12.78 7.71 5.80
CA PHE A 187 -14.23 7.73 5.58
C PHE A 187 -14.65 7.15 4.23
N ASP A 188 -13.75 7.17 3.24
CA ASP A 188 -14.02 6.59 1.92
C ASP A 188 -13.87 5.05 1.93
N TYR A 189 -13.32 4.50 3.02
CA TYR A 189 -13.26 3.06 3.32
C TYR A 189 -14.46 2.56 4.13
N LEU A 190 -15.28 3.49 4.67
CA LEU A 190 -16.51 3.17 5.38
C LEU A 190 -17.68 3.09 4.40
N ASP A 191 -18.72 2.36 4.79
CA ASP A 191 -19.98 2.34 4.06
C ASP A 191 -20.98 3.33 4.67
N LYS A 192 -22.04 3.62 3.93
CA LYS A 192 -23.06 4.62 4.34
C LYS A 192 -23.81 4.24 5.62
N ASP A 193 -23.84 2.96 5.94
CA ASP A 193 -24.55 2.42 7.11
C ASP A 193 -23.63 2.27 8.34
N ASP A 194 -22.34 2.59 8.18
CA ASP A 194 -21.37 2.50 9.28
C ASP A 194 -21.57 3.66 10.26
N LEU A 195 -21.61 3.33 11.56
CA LEU A 195 -21.75 4.31 12.62
C LEU A 195 -20.40 4.85 13.08
N VAL A 196 -20.21 6.17 13.02
CA VAL A 196 -19.01 6.82 13.54
C VAL A 196 -19.28 7.36 14.94
N ILE A 197 -18.55 6.85 15.94
CA ILE A 197 -18.64 7.30 17.33
C ILE A 197 -17.40 8.14 17.68
N GLN A 198 -17.63 9.40 18.01
CA GLN A 198 -16.58 10.33 18.41
C GLN A 198 -16.34 10.22 19.93
N MET A 199 -15.06 10.14 20.32
CA MET A 199 -14.66 10.09 21.71
C MET A 199 -13.67 11.20 22.03
N GLY A 200 -14.01 12.06 23.01
CA GLY A 200 -13.18 13.17 23.47
C GLY A 200 -13.36 14.46 22.66
N ASP A 201 -12.47 15.42 22.89
CA ASP A 201 -12.46 16.73 22.22
C ASP A 201 -11.65 16.62 20.90
N LEU A 202 -12.33 16.19 19.84
CA LEU A 202 -11.70 16.01 18.53
C LEU A 202 -11.33 17.34 17.90
N SER A 203 -12.09 18.43 18.14
CA SER A 203 -11.82 19.73 17.53
C SER A 203 -10.48 20.29 17.97
N LYS A 204 -10.26 20.35 19.29
CA LYS A 204 -9.00 20.82 19.86
C LYS A 204 -7.82 19.92 19.48
N SER A 205 -8.04 18.62 19.45
CA SER A 205 -6.99 17.67 19.09
C SER A 205 -6.60 17.77 17.61
N ALA A 206 -7.58 17.98 16.71
CA ALA A 206 -7.33 18.18 15.28
C ALA A 206 -6.57 19.51 15.03
N GLU A 207 -6.98 20.59 15.69
CA GLU A 207 -6.29 21.88 15.62
C GLU A 207 -4.83 21.78 16.06
N SER A 208 -4.59 21.09 17.19
CA SER A 208 -3.23 20.86 17.70
C SER A 208 -2.38 20.07 16.72
N TYR A 209 -2.95 19.00 16.14
CA TYR A 209 -2.25 18.16 15.17
C TYR A 209 -1.88 18.92 13.89
N TRP A 210 -2.81 19.71 13.36
CA TRP A 210 -2.57 20.58 12.20
C TRP A 210 -1.49 21.62 12.47
N SER A 211 -1.56 22.32 13.62
CA SER A 211 -0.57 23.30 14.04
C SER A 211 0.85 22.70 14.14
N GLU A 212 0.94 21.48 14.67
CA GLU A 212 2.21 20.74 14.74
C GLU A 212 2.73 20.37 13.34
N ALA A 213 1.86 19.87 12.46
CA ALA A 213 2.23 19.53 11.08
C ALA A 213 2.74 20.75 10.30
N GLU A 214 2.06 21.90 10.41
CA GLU A 214 2.51 23.16 9.81
C GLU A 214 3.85 23.65 10.39
N SER A 215 4.04 23.52 11.69
CA SER A 215 5.28 23.92 12.34
C SER A 215 6.45 23.07 11.87
N ARG A 216 6.27 21.76 11.75
CA ARG A 216 7.26 20.83 11.18
C ARG A 216 7.55 21.16 9.72
N PHE A 217 6.52 21.42 8.92
CA PHE A 217 6.69 21.81 7.52
C PHE A 217 7.57 23.04 7.40
N ARG A 218 7.31 24.11 8.18
CA ARG A 218 8.11 25.35 8.15
C ARG A 218 9.59 25.12 8.50
N LEU A 219 9.89 24.15 9.35
CA LEU A 219 11.26 23.80 9.72
C LEU A 219 12.04 23.07 8.60
N TYR A 220 11.35 22.24 7.82
CA TYR A 220 12.00 21.34 6.86
C TYR A 220 11.73 21.68 5.39
N ALA A 221 10.87 22.66 5.09
CA ALA A 221 10.46 23.01 3.72
C ALA A 221 11.60 23.53 2.83
N TYR A 222 12.74 23.90 3.42
CA TYR A 222 13.84 24.52 2.69
C TYR A 222 14.90 23.54 2.17
N ASP A 223 14.72 22.23 2.39
CA ASP A 223 15.66 21.24 1.86
C ASP A 223 15.36 20.97 0.38
N ALA A 224 16.15 21.58 -0.49
CA ALA A 224 16.00 21.43 -1.94
C ALA A 224 16.35 20.03 -2.45
N GLU A 225 17.12 19.23 -1.70
CA GLU A 225 17.47 17.86 -2.09
C GLU A 225 16.38 16.87 -1.69
N ARG A 226 15.60 17.20 -0.65
CA ARG A 226 14.48 16.41 -0.12
C ARG A 226 13.25 17.29 0.10
N PRO A 227 12.66 17.85 -0.97
CA PRO A 227 11.49 18.69 -0.84
C PRO A 227 10.34 17.89 -0.22
N ILE A 228 9.65 18.47 0.76
CA ILE A 228 8.53 17.81 1.45
C ILE A 228 7.20 18.38 0.98
N LEU A 229 6.16 17.54 1.01
CA LEU A 229 4.79 17.94 0.71
C LEU A 229 4.22 18.85 1.81
N GLN A 230 3.32 19.75 1.44
CA GLN A 230 2.62 20.59 2.40
C GLN A 230 1.65 19.74 3.25
N PRO A 231 1.35 20.13 4.50
CA PRO A 231 0.38 19.41 5.33
C PRO A 231 -0.97 19.18 4.64
N LYS A 232 -1.47 20.13 3.89
CA LYS A 232 -2.72 20.00 3.11
C LYS A 232 -2.70 18.93 2.03
N ASP A 233 -1.52 18.52 1.57
CA ASP A 233 -1.38 17.43 0.60
C ASP A 233 -1.42 16.06 1.28
N LEU A 234 -1.16 16.00 2.59
CA LEU A 234 -1.05 14.76 3.37
C LEU A 234 -2.23 14.54 4.31
N LEU A 235 -2.93 15.61 4.70
CA LEU A 235 -3.97 15.59 5.73
C LEU A 235 -5.26 16.20 5.19
N ILE A 236 -6.37 15.56 5.56
CA ILE A 236 -7.71 16.12 5.33
C ILE A 236 -7.87 17.41 6.16
N SER A 237 -8.50 18.43 5.60
CA SER A 237 -8.78 19.66 6.34
C SER A 237 -9.72 19.39 7.52
N GLN A 238 -9.64 20.24 8.57
CA GLN A 238 -10.54 20.09 9.71
C GLN A 238 -12.01 20.22 9.29
N ASP A 239 -12.32 21.18 8.40
CA ASP A 239 -13.67 21.38 7.91
C ASP A 239 -14.21 20.16 7.16
N ASP A 240 -13.40 19.55 6.28
CA ASP A 240 -13.81 18.37 5.53
C ASP A 240 -13.88 17.15 6.43
N PHE A 241 -12.98 17.03 7.41
CA PHE A 241 -13.03 15.96 8.40
C PHE A 241 -14.36 15.98 9.17
N PHE A 242 -14.74 17.14 9.72
CA PHE A 242 -15.99 17.25 10.49
C PHE A 242 -17.24 17.16 9.63
N LYS A 243 -17.19 17.53 8.35
CA LYS A 243 -18.30 17.27 7.41
C LYS A 243 -18.50 15.77 7.12
N LYS A 244 -17.41 15.00 7.06
CA LYS A 244 -17.48 13.55 6.79
C LYS A 244 -17.94 12.72 7.99
N ILE A 245 -17.87 13.26 9.21
CA ILE A 245 -18.34 12.57 10.44
C ILE A 245 -19.84 12.83 10.70
N GLN A 246 -20.43 13.86 10.10
CA GLN A 246 -21.85 14.19 10.24
C GLN A 246 -22.73 13.27 9.40
#